data_a994cf61747ba19babcbb0a5f877b973
#
_entry.id   a994cf61747ba19babcbb0a5f877b973
#
_cell.length_a   1.000
_cell.length_b   1.000
_cell.length_c   1.000
_cell.angle_alpha   90.00
_cell.angle_beta   90.00
_cell.angle_gamma   90.00
#
_symmetry.space_group_name_H-M   'P 1'
#
loop_
_entity.id
_entity.type
_entity.pdbx_description
1 polymer ?
#
loop_
_entity_poly.entity_id
_entity_poly.type
_entity_poly.pdbx_seq_one_letter_code
_entity_poly.pdbx_strand_id
1 'polypeptide(L)'
;MMYYPMYFDPTYILVLIGVVICLIASAKMNSTFSRYSRVRNHSGMTGRDAAEQILHREGLYDVRIEHISGNLTDHYDPRSRTLRLSDATYNSTSVAALGVAAHECGHAVQHATGYVPLKLRSSLVPVANFGSSIAWPLIILGFFFNSSTTSVLFINLGILAFSLAVLFQIVTLPVEFDASHRALKILGNTGMLYEDEVRDTRKVLTAAALTYVAGAASAILQLLRILLLTGNRRND
;
A
#
# COMPACT_ATOMS: atom_id res chain seq x y z
N MET A 1 -47.18 -6.67 16.94
CA MET A 1 -46.08 -6.49 15.96
C MET A 1 -45.12 -5.46 16.55
N MET A 2 -44.04 -5.92 17.14
CA MET A 2 -43.10 -5.05 17.87
C MET A 2 -42.16 -4.42 16.85
N TYR A 3 -42.34 -3.14 16.55
CA TYR A 3 -41.42 -2.37 15.73
C TYR A 3 -40.11 -2.20 16.53
N TYR A 4 -39.07 -2.97 16.20
CA TYR A 4 -37.72 -2.64 16.63
C TYR A 4 -37.25 -1.49 15.72
N PRO A 5 -37.03 -0.27 16.22
CA PRO A 5 -36.38 0.75 15.43
C PRO A 5 -34.98 0.23 15.12
N MET A 6 -34.69 0.05 13.85
CA MET A 6 -33.35 -0.26 13.38
C MET A 6 -32.48 0.96 13.70
N TYR A 7 -31.80 0.93 14.87
CA TYR A 7 -30.89 1.98 15.26
C TYR A 7 -29.74 2.00 14.26
N PHE A 8 -29.82 2.91 13.29
CA PHE A 8 -28.73 3.15 12.38
C PHE A 8 -27.61 3.85 13.17
N ASP A 9 -26.52 3.11 13.41
CA ASP A 9 -25.35 3.67 14.05
C ASP A 9 -24.71 4.73 13.13
N PRO A 10 -24.76 6.03 13.49
CA PRO A 10 -24.27 7.10 12.60
C PRO A 10 -22.77 7.01 12.32
N THR A 11 -22.02 6.27 13.12
CA THR A 11 -20.57 6.10 12.89
C THR A 11 -20.26 5.25 11.65
N TYR A 12 -21.26 4.53 11.08
CA TYR A 12 -21.11 3.87 9.78
C TYR A 12 -20.75 4.83 8.63
N ILE A 13 -21.07 6.11 8.77
CA ILE A 13 -20.66 7.13 7.78
C ILE A 13 -19.14 7.17 7.61
N LEU A 14 -18.37 6.93 8.67
CA LEU A 14 -16.89 6.89 8.60
C LEU A 14 -16.40 5.72 7.75
N VAL A 15 -17.05 4.57 7.87
CA VAL A 15 -16.74 3.40 7.02
C VAL A 15 -17.07 3.70 5.57
N LEU A 16 -18.25 4.28 5.32
CA LEU A 16 -18.68 4.62 3.98
C LEU A 16 -17.71 5.62 3.30
N ILE A 17 -17.28 6.64 4.03
CA ILE A 17 -16.27 7.60 3.55
C ILE A 17 -14.97 6.86 3.20
N GLY A 18 -14.48 5.97 4.07
CA GLY A 18 -13.27 5.18 3.82
C GLY A 18 -13.40 4.32 2.57
N VAL A 19 -14.52 3.62 2.40
CA VAL A 19 -14.81 2.80 1.21
C VAL A 19 -14.81 3.66 -0.07
N VAL A 20 -15.52 4.80 -0.06
CA VAL A 20 -15.61 5.70 -1.21
C VAL A 20 -14.22 6.23 -1.60
N ILE A 21 -13.42 6.66 -0.63
CA ILE A 21 -12.04 7.12 -0.88
C ILE A 21 -11.20 6.01 -1.53
N CYS A 22 -11.26 4.77 -1.03
CA CYS A 22 -10.54 3.64 -1.60
C CYS A 22 -11.02 3.30 -3.02
N LEU A 23 -12.34 3.33 -3.27
CA LEU A 23 -12.90 3.09 -4.61
C LEU A 23 -12.45 4.15 -5.62
N ILE A 24 -12.47 5.43 -5.24
CA ILE A 24 -11.99 6.54 -6.09
C ILE A 24 -10.50 6.38 -6.40
N ALA A 25 -9.67 6.09 -5.39
CA ALA A 25 -8.24 5.89 -5.57
C ALA A 25 -7.94 4.70 -6.49
N SER A 26 -8.63 3.56 -6.30
CA SER A 26 -8.48 2.35 -7.12
C SER A 26 -8.94 2.60 -8.56
N ALA A 27 -10.07 3.25 -8.76
CA ALA A 27 -10.57 3.61 -10.09
C ALA A 27 -9.59 4.55 -10.83
N LYS A 28 -9.05 5.55 -10.12
CA LYS A 28 -8.03 6.46 -10.64
C LYS A 28 -6.75 5.72 -11.02
N MET A 29 -6.26 4.82 -10.16
CA MET A 29 -5.08 4.00 -10.47
C MET A 29 -5.30 3.15 -11.72
N ASN A 30 -6.39 2.40 -11.79
CA ASN A 30 -6.70 1.52 -12.91
C ASN A 30 -6.85 2.31 -14.23
N SER A 31 -7.56 3.44 -14.21
CA SER A 31 -7.74 4.27 -15.42
C SER A 31 -6.42 4.92 -15.87
N THR A 32 -5.59 5.39 -14.93
CA THR A 32 -4.29 5.98 -15.22
C THR A 32 -3.34 4.93 -15.78
N PHE A 33 -3.23 3.77 -15.13
CA PHE A 33 -2.40 2.68 -15.62
C PHE A 33 -2.84 2.22 -17.01
N SER A 34 -4.14 1.96 -17.23
CA SER A 34 -4.68 1.58 -18.55
C SER A 34 -4.40 2.61 -19.64
N ARG A 35 -4.41 3.90 -19.32
CA ARG A 35 -4.07 4.97 -20.26
C ARG A 35 -2.59 4.92 -20.64
N TYR A 36 -1.70 4.89 -19.66
CA TYR A 36 -0.25 5.00 -19.88
C TYR A 36 0.42 3.67 -20.22
N SER A 37 -0.23 2.54 -20.04
CA SER A 37 0.19 1.24 -20.56
C SER A 37 0.10 1.15 -22.11
N ARG A 38 -0.60 2.08 -22.74
CA ARG A 38 -0.70 2.20 -24.21
C ARG A 38 0.31 3.21 -24.80
N VAL A 39 0.98 3.97 -23.96
CA VAL A 39 1.99 4.95 -24.37
C VAL A 39 3.34 4.25 -24.38
N ARG A 40 3.87 4.01 -25.57
CA ARG A 40 5.20 3.41 -25.76
C ARG A 40 6.29 4.43 -25.42
N ASN A 41 7.35 3.96 -24.74
CA ASN A 41 8.53 4.77 -24.54
C ASN A 41 9.36 4.85 -25.84
N HIS A 42 10.10 5.94 -26.02
CA HIS A 42 10.91 6.19 -27.22
C HIS A 42 12.08 5.23 -27.36
N SER A 43 12.65 4.76 -26.26
CA SER A 43 13.80 3.83 -26.26
C SER A 43 13.42 2.41 -26.70
N GLY A 44 12.13 2.05 -26.70
CA GLY A 44 11.67 0.69 -26.95
C GLY A 44 12.04 -0.32 -25.85
N MET A 45 12.56 0.16 -24.72
CA MET A 45 13.00 -0.65 -23.59
C MET A 45 11.79 -1.32 -22.91
N THR A 46 11.92 -2.57 -22.53
CA THR A 46 10.91 -3.27 -21.73
C THR A 46 11.06 -2.94 -20.25
N GLY A 47 10.00 -3.24 -19.44
CA GLY A 47 10.10 -3.11 -17.97
C GLY A 47 11.22 -3.96 -17.39
N ARG A 48 11.44 -5.18 -17.92
CA ARG A 48 12.57 -6.03 -17.54
C ARG A 48 13.91 -5.37 -17.85
N ASP A 49 14.10 -4.83 -19.07
CA ASP A 49 15.37 -4.23 -19.48
C ASP A 49 15.68 -3.00 -18.62
N ALA A 50 14.67 -2.18 -18.32
CA ALA A 50 14.80 -1.04 -17.43
C ALA A 50 15.20 -1.49 -16.00
N ALA A 51 14.55 -2.52 -15.47
CA ALA A 51 14.88 -3.06 -14.16
C ALA A 51 16.33 -3.57 -14.12
N GLU A 52 16.77 -4.33 -15.11
CA GLU A 52 18.13 -4.87 -15.19
C GLU A 52 19.17 -3.74 -15.22
N GLN A 53 18.94 -2.72 -16.04
CA GLN A 53 19.83 -1.57 -16.11
C GLN A 53 19.88 -0.78 -14.81
N ILE A 54 18.73 -0.56 -14.16
CA ILE A 54 18.65 0.15 -12.86
C ILE A 54 19.43 -0.62 -11.81
N LEU A 55 19.16 -1.92 -11.65
CA LEU A 55 19.80 -2.76 -10.65
C LEU A 55 21.33 -2.80 -10.86
N HIS A 56 21.80 -2.95 -12.10
CA HIS A 56 23.24 -2.94 -12.42
C HIS A 56 23.89 -1.58 -12.10
N ARG A 57 23.24 -0.45 -12.40
CA ARG A 57 23.74 0.89 -12.08
C ARG A 57 23.84 1.15 -10.58
N GLU A 58 22.91 0.62 -9.82
CA GLU A 58 22.89 0.71 -8.36
C GLU A 58 23.81 -0.35 -7.67
N GLY A 59 24.52 -1.17 -8.47
CA GLY A 59 25.44 -2.23 -7.97
C GLY A 59 24.74 -3.45 -7.37
N LEU A 60 23.47 -3.66 -7.71
CA LEU A 60 22.63 -4.73 -7.16
C LEU A 60 22.62 -5.96 -8.10
N TYR A 61 23.80 -6.51 -8.37
CA TYR A 61 23.98 -7.64 -9.29
C TYR A 61 23.40 -8.97 -8.77
N ASP A 62 23.09 -9.06 -7.50
CA ASP A 62 22.57 -10.23 -6.80
C ASP A 62 21.03 -10.26 -6.72
N VAL A 63 20.36 -9.22 -7.25
CA VAL A 63 18.90 -9.17 -7.36
C VAL A 63 18.46 -9.84 -8.66
N ARG A 64 17.70 -10.95 -8.55
CA ARG A 64 17.16 -11.66 -9.69
C ARG A 64 15.87 -11.00 -10.17
N ILE A 65 15.62 -11.07 -11.49
CA ILE A 65 14.38 -10.59 -12.08
C ILE A 65 13.59 -11.79 -12.59
N GLU A 66 12.36 -11.96 -12.10
CA GLU A 66 11.45 -13.04 -12.46
C GLU A 66 10.15 -12.49 -13.05
N HIS A 67 9.61 -13.19 -14.02
CA HIS A 67 8.27 -12.92 -14.56
C HIS A 67 7.23 -13.67 -13.73
N ILE A 68 6.12 -12.99 -13.39
CA ILE A 68 4.98 -13.58 -12.70
C ILE A 68 3.67 -13.25 -13.42
N SER A 69 2.68 -14.15 -13.30
CA SER A 69 1.36 -13.93 -13.88
C SER A 69 0.60 -12.81 -13.18
N GLY A 70 -0.26 -12.13 -13.94
CA GLY A 70 -1.19 -11.14 -13.43
C GLY A 70 -0.93 -9.71 -13.90
N ASN A 71 -1.76 -8.78 -13.43
CA ASN A 71 -1.63 -7.36 -13.71
C ASN A 71 -1.40 -6.61 -12.40
N LEU A 72 -0.38 -5.75 -12.34
CA LEU A 72 -0.04 -4.97 -11.14
C LEU A 72 0.24 -5.87 -9.91
N THR A 73 0.80 -7.04 -10.13
CA THR A 73 1.28 -7.96 -9.09
C THR A 73 2.79 -7.80 -8.85
N ASP A 74 3.37 -6.81 -9.47
CA ASP A 74 4.79 -6.47 -9.38
C ASP A 74 5.20 -6.25 -7.92
N HIS A 75 6.36 -6.77 -7.53
CA HIS A 75 6.91 -6.56 -6.20
C HIS A 75 8.38 -6.95 -6.09
N TYR A 76 9.09 -6.31 -5.18
CA TYR A 76 10.40 -6.73 -4.72
C TYR A 76 10.30 -7.56 -3.43
N ASP A 77 10.87 -8.75 -3.43
CA ASP A 77 10.97 -9.59 -2.24
C ASP A 77 12.39 -9.48 -1.62
N PRO A 78 12.54 -8.80 -0.47
CA PRO A 78 13.85 -8.62 0.17
C PRO A 78 14.42 -9.91 0.74
N ARG A 79 13.60 -10.94 1.03
CA ARG A 79 14.06 -12.22 1.60
C ARG A 79 14.80 -13.05 0.56
N SER A 80 14.23 -13.15 -0.64
CA SER A 80 14.82 -13.89 -1.76
C SER A 80 15.69 -13.01 -2.67
N ARG A 81 15.75 -11.68 -2.42
CA ARG A 81 16.38 -10.67 -3.28
C ARG A 81 15.93 -10.81 -4.73
N THR A 82 14.63 -10.87 -4.91
CA THR A 82 14.02 -11.12 -6.21
C THR A 82 13.03 -10.02 -6.55
N LEU A 83 13.20 -9.43 -7.73
CA LEU A 83 12.28 -8.49 -8.35
C LEU A 83 11.31 -9.27 -9.21
N ARG A 84 10.03 -9.27 -8.91
CA ARG A 84 9.01 -9.95 -9.69
C ARG A 84 8.17 -8.95 -10.46
N LEU A 85 8.14 -9.12 -11.78
CA LEU A 85 7.40 -8.26 -12.70
C LEU A 85 6.23 -9.02 -13.34
N SER A 86 5.07 -8.40 -13.36
CA SER A 86 3.83 -8.96 -13.88
C SER A 86 3.79 -9.00 -15.43
N ASP A 87 2.78 -9.68 -15.97
CA ASP A 87 2.52 -9.72 -17.42
C ASP A 87 2.40 -8.32 -18.04
N ALA A 88 1.80 -7.38 -17.29
CA ALA A 88 1.62 -6.01 -17.74
C ALA A 88 2.92 -5.19 -17.78
N THR A 89 3.96 -5.65 -17.09
CA THR A 89 5.22 -4.90 -16.90
C THR A 89 6.41 -5.56 -17.59
N TYR A 90 6.58 -6.87 -17.44
CA TYR A 90 7.82 -7.58 -17.80
C TYR A 90 8.27 -7.35 -19.24
N ASN A 91 7.39 -7.64 -20.22
CA ASN A 91 7.68 -7.49 -21.66
C ASN A 91 7.12 -6.20 -22.27
N SER A 92 6.50 -5.35 -21.48
CA SER A 92 5.85 -4.13 -21.98
C SER A 92 6.86 -3.00 -22.16
N THR A 93 6.74 -2.29 -23.29
CA THR A 93 7.54 -1.10 -23.61
C THR A 93 6.81 0.20 -23.29
N SER A 94 5.80 0.16 -22.41
CA SER A 94 5.03 1.35 -22.04
C SER A 94 5.74 2.17 -20.95
N VAL A 95 5.48 3.48 -20.93
CA VAL A 95 5.97 4.36 -19.87
C VAL A 95 5.45 3.95 -18.49
N ALA A 96 4.25 3.37 -18.42
CA ALA A 96 3.71 2.81 -17.18
C ALA A 96 4.52 1.61 -16.69
N ALA A 97 4.87 0.69 -17.60
CA ALA A 97 5.66 -0.50 -17.27
C ALA A 97 7.06 -0.13 -16.76
N LEU A 98 7.73 0.82 -17.42
CA LEU A 98 9.02 1.30 -16.96
C LEU A 98 8.91 1.95 -15.59
N GLY A 99 7.84 2.72 -15.36
CA GLY A 99 7.58 3.35 -14.06
C GLY A 99 7.41 2.33 -12.94
N VAL A 100 6.60 1.28 -13.16
CA VAL A 100 6.37 0.21 -12.18
C VAL A 100 7.65 -0.58 -11.92
N ALA A 101 8.36 -1.00 -12.98
CA ALA A 101 9.63 -1.73 -12.84
C ALA A 101 10.68 -0.91 -12.05
N ALA A 102 10.80 0.39 -12.36
CA ALA A 102 11.70 1.28 -11.63
C ALA A 102 11.27 1.51 -10.17
N HIS A 103 9.96 1.53 -9.88
CA HIS A 103 9.45 1.61 -8.51
C HIS A 103 9.88 0.41 -7.68
N GLU A 104 9.74 -0.80 -8.23
CA GLU A 104 10.18 -2.03 -7.55
C GLU A 104 11.71 -2.07 -7.38
N CYS A 105 12.48 -1.55 -8.35
CA CYS A 105 13.91 -1.31 -8.17
C CYS A 105 14.18 -0.29 -7.06
N GLY A 106 13.33 0.73 -6.90
CA GLY A 106 13.40 1.68 -5.78
C GLY A 106 13.35 0.98 -4.42
N HIS A 107 12.49 -0.05 -4.26
CA HIS A 107 12.47 -0.88 -3.05
C HIS A 107 13.75 -1.71 -2.87
N ALA A 108 14.32 -2.24 -3.95
CA ALA A 108 15.60 -2.95 -3.89
C ALA A 108 16.73 -2.01 -3.43
N VAL A 109 16.76 -0.78 -3.94
CA VAL A 109 17.74 0.26 -3.52
C VAL A 109 17.51 0.68 -2.07
N GLN A 110 16.27 0.86 -1.62
CA GLN A 110 15.93 1.12 -0.22
C GLN A 110 16.46 0.01 0.70
N HIS A 111 16.27 -1.25 0.29
CA HIS A 111 16.77 -2.41 1.04
C HIS A 111 18.29 -2.40 1.14
N ALA A 112 18.98 -2.22 0.00
CA ALA A 112 20.43 -2.20 -0.07
C ALA A 112 21.07 -1.05 0.73
N THR A 113 20.44 0.14 0.70
CA THR A 113 20.91 1.32 1.45
C THR A 113 20.49 1.32 2.92
N GLY A 114 19.72 0.31 3.34
CA GLY A 114 19.27 0.20 4.72
C GLY A 114 18.30 1.29 5.16
N TYR A 115 17.41 1.73 4.24
CA TYR A 115 16.42 2.78 4.48
C TYR A 115 15.57 2.50 5.71
N VAL A 116 15.65 3.37 6.73
CA VAL A 116 15.06 3.14 8.05
C VAL A 116 13.55 2.88 8.01
N PRO A 117 12.72 3.66 7.26
CA PRO A 117 11.29 3.38 7.18
C PRO A 117 10.96 2.00 6.59
N LEU A 118 11.74 1.50 5.61
CA LEU A 118 11.55 0.15 5.08
C LEU A 118 11.86 -0.94 6.12
N LYS A 119 12.93 -0.76 6.92
CA LYS A 119 13.24 -1.69 8.02
C LYS A 119 12.12 -1.71 9.05
N LEU A 120 11.61 -0.54 9.43
CA LEU A 120 10.50 -0.42 10.37
C LEU A 120 9.23 -1.06 9.82
N ARG A 121 8.87 -0.78 8.56
CA ARG A 121 7.74 -1.44 7.87
C ARG A 121 7.90 -2.96 7.92
N SER A 122 9.07 -3.48 7.57
CA SER A 122 9.32 -4.92 7.52
C SER A 122 9.20 -5.60 8.89
N SER A 123 9.65 -4.94 9.96
CA SER A 123 9.48 -5.46 11.33
C SER A 123 8.04 -5.37 11.82
N LEU A 124 7.24 -4.42 11.32
CA LEU A 124 5.84 -4.29 11.68
C LEU A 124 4.91 -5.27 10.94
N VAL A 125 5.32 -5.84 9.79
CA VAL A 125 4.48 -6.79 9.01
C VAL A 125 3.88 -7.91 9.87
N PRO A 126 4.65 -8.71 10.63
CA PRO A 126 4.07 -9.80 11.44
C PRO A 126 3.15 -9.27 12.52
N VAL A 127 3.50 -8.13 13.13
CA VAL A 127 2.70 -7.51 14.20
C VAL A 127 1.37 -6.96 13.64
N ALA A 128 1.41 -6.28 12.49
CA ALA A 128 0.23 -5.75 11.84
C ALA A 128 -0.71 -6.86 11.34
N ASN A 129 -0.16 -7.94 10.77
CA ASN A 129 -0.96 -9.08 10.32
C ASN A 129 -1.64 -9.79 11.48
N PHE A 130 -0.92 -10.05 12.57
CA PHE A 130 -1.51 -10.62 13.77
C PHE A 130 -2.53 -9.66 14.38
N GLY A 131 -2.17 -8.38 14.54
CA GLY A 131 -3.04 -7.36 15.12
C GLY A 131 -4.34 -7.19 14.34
N SER A 132 -4.30 -7.11 13.00
CA SER A 132 -5.50 -6.98 12.18
C SER A 132 -6.42 -8.20 12.24
N SER A 133 -5.87 -9.41 12.35
CA SER A 133 -6.67 -10.65 12.42
C SER A 133 -7.32 -10.84 13.78
N ILE A 134 -6.69 -10.41 14.88
CA ILE A 134 -7.23 -10.61 16.24
C ILE A 134 -8.07 -9.44 16.75
N ALA A 135 -7.93 -8.24 16.16
CA ALA A 135 -8.59 -7.03 16.65
C ALA A 135 -10.11 -7.18 16.72
N TRP A 136 -10.74 -7.60 15.62
CA TRP A 136 -12.20 -7.78 15.57
C TRP A 136 -12.71 -8.87 16.47
N PRO A 137 -12.14 -10.09 16.51
CA PRO A 137 -12.48 -11.10 17.51
C PRO A 137 -12.44 -10.57 18.95
N LEU A 138 -11.40 -9.84 19.34
CA LEU A 138 -11.28 -9.27 20.66
C LEU A 138 -12.38 -8.25 20.97
N ILE A 139 -12.64 -7.31 20.03
CA ILE A 139 -13.69 -6.30 20.19
C ILE A 139 -15.06 -6.97 20.33
N ILE A 140 -15.38 -7.96 19.48
CA ILE A 140 -16.65 -8.68 19.51
C ILE A 140 -16.79 -9.43 20.84
N LEU A 141 -15.76 -10.15 21.28
CA LEU A 141 -15.78 -10.82 22.57
C LEU A 141 -16.03 -9.83 23.72
N GLY A 142 -15.40 -8.67 23.69
CA GLY A 142 -15.62 -7.61 24.67
C GLY A 142 -17.08 -7.15 24.73
N PHE A 143 -17.83 -7.17 23.62
CA PHE A 143 -19.27 -6.87 23.62
C PHE A 143 -20.14 -7.99 24.22
N PHE A 144 -19.68 -9.24 24.16
CA PHE A 144 -20.43 -10.38 24.72
C PHE A 144 -20.27 -10.54 26.24
N PHE A 145 -19.16 -10.07 26.82
CA PHE A 145 -18.96 -10.17 28.26
C PHE A 145 -19.81 -9.14 29.02
N ASN A 146 -20.60 -9.63 29.99
CA ASN A 146 -21.46 -8.78 30.82
C ASN A 146 -20.68 -8.15 32.01
N SER A 147 -19.48 -8.64 32.31
CA SER A 147 -18.57 -8.05 33.29
C SER A 147 -17.88 -6.80 32.75
N SER A 148 -18.05 -5.65 33.41
CA SER A 148 -17.47 -4.39 32.99
C SER A 148 -15.94 -4.44 32.82
N THR A 149 -15.24 -5.08 33.77
CA THR A 149 -13.77 -5.19 33.74
C THR A 149 -13.28 -6.06 32.59
N THR A 150 -13.87 -7.24 32.40
CA THR A 150 -13.49 -8.17 31.33
C THR A 150 -13.82 -7.58 29.93
N SER A 151 -15.00 -6.98 29.79
CA SER A 151 -15.42 -6.29 28.57
C SER A 151 -14.41 -5.21 28.18
N VAL A 152 -14.07 -4.31 29.11
CA VAL A 152 -13.11 -3.21 28.88
C VAL A 152 -11.73 -3.73 28.50
N LEU A 153 -11.26 -4.82 29.14
CA LEU A 153 -9.97 -5.42 28.82
C LEU A 153 -9.92 -5.89 27.36
N PHE A 154 -10.91 -6.70 26.92
CA PHE A 154 -10.95 -7.24 25.56
C PHE A 154 -11.08 -6.13 24.50
N ILE A 155 -11.92 -5.13 24.74
CA ILE A 155 -12.08 -3.99 23.84
C ILE A 155 -10.75 -3.21 23.72
N ASN A 156 -10.08 -2.91 24.82
CA ASN A 156 -8.81 -2.17 24.80
C ASN A 156 -7.71 -2.95 24.08
N LEU A 157 -7.62 -4.26 24.28
CA LEU A 157 -6.69 -5.12 23.56
C LEU A 157 -6.99 -5.13 22.05
N GLY A 158 -8.26 -5.18 21.67
CA GLY A 158 -8.67 -5.09 20.27
C GLY A 158 -8.34 -3.73 19.62
N ILE A 159 -8.55 -2.62 20.35
CA ILE A 159 -8.17 -1.27 19.92
C ILE A 159 -6.65 -1.18 19.73
N LEU A 160 -5.88 -1.68 20.71
CA LEU A 160 -4.41 -1.70 20.61
C LEU A 160 -3.95 -2.50 19.39
N ALA A 161 -4.51 -3.69 19.19
CA ALA A 161 -4.18 -4.56 18.04
C ALA A 161 -4.49 -3.87 16.70
N PHE A 162 -5.64 -3.20 16.60
CA PHE A 162 -6.02 -2.45 15.39
C PHE A 162 -5.15 -1.20 15.19
N SER A 163 -4.76 -0.52 16.26
CA SER A 163 -3.86 0.65 16.20
C SER A 163 -2.48 0.29 15.62
N LEU A 164 -1.97 -0.92 15.88
CA LEU A 164 -0.74 -1.41 15.27
C LEU A 164 -0.88 -1.61 13.77
N ALA A 165 -2.04 -2.07 13.29
CA ALA A 165 -2.32 -2.16 11.86
C ALA A 165 -2.43 -0.77 11.21
N VAL A 166 -3.03 0.22 11.89
CA VAL A 166 -3.05 1.62 11.42
C VAL A 166 -1.64 2.20 11.36
N LEU A 167 -0.83 1.96 12.39
CA LEU A 167 0.57 2.41 12.41
C LEU A 167 1.37 1.83 11.22
N PHE A 168 1.17 0.55 10.91
CA PHE A 168 1.78 -0.08 9.74
C PHE A 168 1.40 0.64 8.43
N GLN A 169 0.13 0.99 8.24
CA GLN A 169 -0.32 1.74 7.06
C GLN A 169 0.38 3.11 6.97
N ILE A 170 0.50 3.83 8.09
CA ILE A 170 1.16 5.14 8.13
C ILE A 170 2.66 5.02 7.82
N VAL A 171 3.35 4.03 8.40
CA VAL A 171 4.79 3.80 8.17
C VAL A 171 5.05 3.34 6.72
N THR A 172 4.08 2.74 6.07
CA THR A 172 4.19 2.34 4.66
C THR A 172 4.25 3.55 3.72
N LEU A 173 3.58 4.68 4.02
CA LEU A 173 3.53 5.85 3.14
C LEU A 173 4.91 6.41 2.76
N PRO A 174 5.82 6.73 3.70
CA PRO A 174 7.14 7.24 3.34
C PRO A 174 7.97 6.23 2.52
N VAL A 175 7.76 4.93 2.70
CA VAL A 175 8.44 3.88 1.93
C VAL A 175 8.01 3.96 0.46
N GLU A 176 6.70 4.03 0.20
CA GLU A 176 6.13 4.07 -1.15
C GLU A 176 6.44 5.39 -1.87
N PHE A 177 6.38 6.51 -1.15
CA PHE A 177 6.75 7.81 -1.73
C PHE A 177 8.23 7.90 -2.09
N ASP A 178 9.13 7.40 -1.24
CA ASP A 178 10.57 7.40 -1.51
C ASP A 178 10.92 6.43 -2.66
N ALA A 179 10.32 5.24 -2.72
CA ALA A 179 10.51 4.32 -3.85
C ALA A 179 10.09 4.97 -5.19
N SER A 180 8.92 5.61 -5.22
CA SER A 180 8.43 6.34 -6.39
C SER A 180 9.32 7.52 -6.77
N HIS A 181 9.83 8.26 -5.78
CA HIS A 181 10.76 9.37 -6.01
C HIS A 181 12.08 8.89 -6.60
N ARG A 182 12.65 7.81 -6.07
CA ARG A 182 13.87 7.18 -6.59
C ARG A 182 13.66 6.72 -8.03
N ALA A 183 12.55 6.04 -8.30
CA ALA A 183 12.19 5.59 -9.65
C ALA A 183 12.21 6.73 -10.67
N LEU A 184 11.49 7.82 -10.39
CA LEU A 184 11.43 8.98 -11.30
C LEU A 184 12.79 9.65 -11.48
N LYS A 185 13.57 9.76 -10.41
CA LYS A 185 14.93 10.33 -10.46
C LYS A 185 15.86 9.47 -11.30
N ILE A 186 15.83 8.16 -11.13
CA ILE A 186 16.67 7.23 -11.89
C ILE A 186 16.28 7.30 -13.38
N LEU A 187 15.01 7.11 -13.70
CA LEU A 187 14.54 7.12 -15.10
C LEU A 187 14.89 8.41 -15.85
N GLY A 188 14.74 9.57 -15.21
CA GLY A 188 15.08 10.86 -15.80
C GLY A 188 16.59 11.08 -15.90
N ASN A 189 17.35 10.84 -14.82
CA ASN A 189 18.80 11.13 -14.81
C ASN A 189 19.61 10.17 -15.70
N THR A 190 19.08 8.98 -15.98
CA THR A 190 19.76 7.99 -16.83
C THR A 190 19.43 8.14 -18.31
N GLY A 191 18.45 9.00 -18.65
CA GLY A 191 17.95 9.14 -20.02
C GLY A 191 17.15 7.93 -20.52
N MET A 192 16.73 7.01 -19.63
CA MET A 192 15.86 5.88 -19.99
C MET A 192 14.49 6.37 -20.47
N LEU A 193 14.00 7.46 -19.88
CA LEU A 193 12.80 8.18 -20.31
C LEU A 193 13.13 9.64 -20.58
N TYR A 194 12.52 10.21 -21.62
CA TYR A 194 12.54 11.63 -21.88
C TYR A 194 11.67 12.40 -20.87
N GLU A 195 11.82 13.71 -20.84
CA GLU A 195 11.19 14.56 -19.82
C GLU A 195 9.65 14.49 -19.81
N ASP A 196 9.04 14.39 -20.99
CA ASP A 196 7.59 14.19 -21.16
C ASP A 196 7.13 12.81 -20.67
N GLU A 197 7.91 11.77 -20.94
CA GLU A 197 7.66 10.41 -20.48
C GLU A 197 7.80 10.28 -18.96
N VAL A 198 8.78 10.96 -18.36
CA VAL A 198 8.93 11.05 -16.91
C VAL A 198 7.72 11.74 -16.28
N ARG A 199 7.16 12.78 -16.92
CA ARG A 199 5.91 13.42 -16.46
C ARG A 199 4.73 12.47 -16.52
N ASP A 200 4.63 11.64 -17.55
CA ASP A 200 3.55 10.65 -17.68
C ASP A 200 3.73 9.50 -16.67
N THR A 201 4.94 9.00 -16.51
CA THR A 201 5.28 8.01 -15.48
C THR A 201 4.97 8.52 -14.08
N ARG A 202 5.25 9.79 -13.78
CA ARG A 202 4.89 10.43 -12.51
C ARG A 202 3.38 10.35 -12.23
N LYS A 203 2.53 10.51 -13.25
CA LYS A 203 1.06 10.40 -13.07
C LYS A 203 0.67 8.99 -12.65
N VAL A 204 1.32 7.96 -13.22
CA VAL A 204 1.09 6.55 -12.85
C VAL A 204 1.51 6.31 -11.41
N LEU A 205 2.74 6.66 -11.04
CA LEU A 205 3.26 6.45 -9.69
C LEU A 205 2.52 7.28 -8.63
N THR A 206 2.07 8.50 -8.98
CA THR A 206 1.21 9.29 -8.08
C THR A 206 -0.15 8.63 -7.89
N ALA A 207 -0.77 8.09 -8.94
CA ALA A 207 -2.03 7.37 -8.82
C ALA A 207 -1.90 6.11 -7.95
N ALA A 208 -0.77 5.38 -8.07
CA ALA A 208 -0.44 4.26 -7.20
C ALA A 208 -0.27 4.70 -5.74
N ALA A 209 0.50 5.75 -5.48
CA ALA A 209 0.73 6.29 -4.14
C ALA A 209 -0.58 6.73 -3.46
N LEU A 210 -1.55 7.27 -4.20
CA LEU A 210 -2.87 7.64 -3.68
C LEU A 210 -3.67 6.43 -3.15
N THR A 211 -3.43 5.21 -3.63
CA THR A 211 -4.09 4.01 -3.08
C THR A 211 -3.60 3.71 -1.66
N TYR A 212 -2.33 3.90 -1.38
CA TYR A 212 -1.77 3.76 -0.01
C TYR A 212 -2.29 4.86 0.91
N VAL A 213 -2.39 6.10 0.43
CA VAL A 213 -2.99 7.20 1.21
C VAL A 213 -4.45 6.91 1.54
N ALA A 214 -5.22 6.41 0.57
CA ALA A 214 -6.62 6.02 0.76
C ALA A 214 -6.75 4.88 1.79
N GLY A 215 -5.89 3.86 1.71
CA GLY A 215 -5.86 2.76 2.67
C GLY A 215 -5.56 3.23 4.09
N ALA A 216 -4.56 4.09 4.26
CA ALA A 216 -4.21 4.67 5.57
C ALA A 216 -5.36 5.53 6.12
N ALA A 217 -5.96 6.39 5.29
CA ALA A 217 -7.11 7.21 5.68
C ALA A 217 -8.32 6.34 6.10
N SER A 218 -8.63 5.30 5.34
CA SER A 218 -9.70 4.35 5.66
C SER A 218 -9.44 3.63 6.99
N ALA A 219 -8.21 3.20 7.25
CA ALA A 219 -7.82 2.56 8.51
C ALA A 219 -7.95 3.51 9.71
N ILE A 220 -7.57 4.78 9.55
CA ILE A 220 -7.73 5.82 10.58
C ILE A 220 -9.22 6.07 10.86
N LEU A 221 -10.06 6.21 9.83
CA LEU A 221 -11.50 6.39 10.00
C LEU A 221 -12.15 5.21 10.73
N GLN A 222 -11.71 4.00 10.42
CA GLN A 222 -12.17 2.78 11.08
C GLN A 222 -11.74 2.74 12.57
N LEU A 223 -10.49 3.13 12.88
CA LEU A 223 -10.03 3.25 14.26
C LEU A 223 -10.85 4.29 15.02
N LEU A 224 -11.08 5.46 14.42
CA LEU A 224 -11.92 6.50 15.01
C LEU A 224 -13.34 5.97 15.31
N ARG A 225 -13.93 5.23 14.38
CA ARG A 225 -15.24 4.59 14.61
C ARG A 225 -15.22 3.67 15.82
N ILE A 226 -14.21 2.80 15.94
CA ILE A 226 -14.07 1.88 17.06
C ILE A 226 -13.99 2.66 18.38
N LEU A 227 -13.20 3.74 18.41
CA LEU A 227 -13.06 4.60 19.59
C LEU A 227 -14.37 5.30 19.99
N LEU A 228 -15.15 5.79 19.02
CA LEU A 228 -16.46 6.41 19.26
C LEU A 228 -17.47 5.40 19.83
N LEU A 229 -17.53 4.19 19.24
CA LEU A 229 -18.43 3.13 19.70
C LEU A 229 -18.11 2.66 21.12
N THR A 230 -16.84 2.61 21.48
CA THR A 230 -16.39 2.12 22.78
C THR A 230 -16.36 3.21 23.85
N GLY A 231 -16.15 4.48 23.43
CA GLY A 231 -16.12 5.63 24.32
C GLY A 231 -17.47 5.94 24.98
N ASN A 232 -18.57 5.81 24.22
CA ASN A 232 -19.92 5.99 24.78
C ASN A 232 -20.28 4.98 25.87
N ARG A 233 -19.72 3.80 25.82
CA ARG A 233 -19.97 2.71 26.80
C ARG A 233 -19.21 2.88 28.13
N ARG A 234 -18.24 3.79 28.20
CA ARG A 234 -17.49 4.11 29.43
C ARG A 234 -18.20 5.13 30.31
N ASN A 235 -19.20 5.80 29.76
CA ASN A 235 -19.93 6.89 30.46
C ASN A 235 -21.31 6.42 30.96
N ASP A 236 -21.74 5.18 30.63
CA ASP A 236 -22.92 4.50 31.14
C ASP A 236 -22.50 3.43 32.18
#